data_4f2422a545ce5df3f618b9aedf18997b
#
_entry.id   4f2422a545ce5df3f618b9aedf18997b
#
_cell.length_a   1.000
_cell.length_b   1.000
_cell.length_c   1.000
_cell.angle_alpha   90.00
_cell.angle_beta   90.00
_cell.angle_gamma   90.00
#
_symmetry.space_group_name_H-M   'P 1'
#
loop_
_entity.id
_entity.type
_entity.pdbx_description
1 polymer ?
#
loop_
_entity_poly.entity_id
_entity_poly.type
_entity_poly.pdbx_seq_one_letter_code
_entity_poly.pdbx_strand_id
1 'polypeptide(L)'
;MTPGAGIDALPADVLAIAAHRDDVEQTCGGTLLRMAARGLRTAILDLTQGESGTRGTAEDRAREAAEAARLLGVGWRQALDLPDGAIENSLENRLKIVRILRQVRPRVVILPYWQARHPDHAIVATLGYEACFLSGLSKVETGAPPHRPFKIIYASLYADVRPTFVVDITRFIDQRHQALMAYKSQYANQQAGSALFVPEEEIRERTYAEARHYGLLAGVRYGEPFVQKEVGLVDDLTLLPVQSL
;
A
#
# COMPACT_ATOMS: atom_id res chain seq x y z
N MET A 1 -3.76 31.13 -16.10
CA MET A 1 -3.97 29.77 -15.57
C MET A 1 -3.30 28.82 -16.54
N THR A 2 -2.10 28.38 -16.23
CA THR A 2 -1.35 27.38 -17.00
C THR A 2 -2.01 26.02 -16.79
N PRO A 3 -2.31 25.23 -17.84
CA PRO A 3 -2.83 23.88 -17.66
C PRO A 3 -1.73 23.08 -16.95
N GLY A 4 -2.09 22.48 -15.81
CA GLY A 4 -1.18 21.63 -15.07
C GLY A 4 -0.65 20.52 -15.98
N ALA A 5 0.67 20.30 -15.92
CA ALA A 5 1.34 19.23 -16.61
C ALA A 5 0.60 17.91 -16.38
N GLY A 6 0.08 17.32 -17.46
CA GLY A 6 -0.57 16.02 -17.40
C GLY A 6 0.41 15.03 -16.83
N ILE A 7 0.02 14.38 -15.75
CA ILE A 7 0.80 13.27 -15.21
C ILE A 7 0.67 12.14 -16.22
N ASP A 8 1.77 11.81 -16.90
CA ASP A 8 1.88 10.63 -17.77
C ASP A 8 1.87 9.35 -16.90
N ALA A 9 0.77 9.14 -16.18
CA ALA A 9 0.57 7.93 -15.39
C ALA A 9 0.27 6.79 -16.34
N LEU A 10 1.19 5.85 -16.46
CA LEU A 10 0.96 4.61 -17.18
C LEU A 10 -0.09 3.78 -16.44
N PRO A 11 -1.01 3.11 -17.16
CA PRO A 11 -1.96 2.19 -16.53
C PRO A 11 -1.23 1.15 -15.68
N ALA A 12 -1.73 0.88 -14.48
CA ALA A 12 -1.19 -0.15 -13.59
C ALA A 12 -2.23 -1.26 -13.34
N ASP A 13 -1.77 -2.48 -13.11
CA ASP A 13 -2.64 -3.60 -12.77
C ASP A 13 -3.01 -3.58 -11.28
N VAL A 14 -2.06 -3.17 -10.44
CA VAL A 14 -2.21 -3.09 -8.97
C VAL A 14 -1.78 -1.71 -8.50
N LEU A 15 -2.63 -1.03 -7.73
CA LEU A 15 -2.35 0.22 -7.05
C LEU A 15 -2.45 0.02 -5.54
N ALA A 16 -1.39 0.25 -4.80
CA ALA A 16 -1.42 0.38 -3.34
C ALA A 16 -1.61 1.85 -2.96
N ILE A 17 -2.60 2.12 -2.10
CA ILE A 17 -2.86 3.46 -1.54
C ILE A 17 -2.53 3.41 -0.05
N ALA A 18 -1.68 4.29 0.41
CA ALA A 18 -1.20 4.37 1.77
C ALA A 18 -1.39 5.77 2.37
N ALA A 19 -1.43 5.86 3.68
CA ALA A 19 -1.45 7.15 4.38
C ALA A 19 -0.09 7.83 4.26
N HIS A 20 0.98 7.10 4.57
CA HIS A 20 2.34 7.61 4.64
C HIS A 20 3.28 6.84 3.72
N ARG A 21 4.38 7.49 3.40
CA ARG A 21 5.51 6.85 2.72
C ARG A 21 6.16 5.86 3.69
N ASP A 22 6.30 4.62 3.36
CA ASP A 22 6.78 3.43 4.07
C ASP A 22 5.68 2.41 4.49
N ASP A 23 4.42 2.80 4.53
CA ASP A 23 3.33 1.89 4.87
C ASP A 23 3.25 0.69 3.92
N VAL A 24 3.43 0.94 2.61
CA VAL A 24 3.35 -0.10 1.58
C VAL A 24 4.47 -1.12 1.74
N GLU A 25 5.68 -0.66 2.04
CA GLU A 25 6.83 -1.51 2.32
C GLU A 25 6.61 -2.39 3.55
N GLN A 26 5.90 -1.87 4.54
CA GLN A 26 5.56 -2.60 5.76
C GLN A 26 4.41 -3.59 5.59
N THR A 27 3.50 -3.37 4.63
CA THR A 27 2.24 -4.14 4.56
C THR A 27 2.14 -5.07 3.35
N CYS A 28 2.54 -4.62 2.15
CA CYS A 28 2.33 -5.35 0.91
C CYS A 28 3.47 -5.22 -0.11
N GLY A 29 4.65 -4.77 0.32
CA GLY A 29 5.82 -4.60 -0.55
C GLY A 29 6.26 -5.90 -1.23
N GLY A 30 6.21 -7.03 -0.52
CA GLY A 30 6.52 -8.34 -1.08
C GLY A 30 5.50 -8.79 -2.13
N THR A 31 4.23 -8.44 -1.93
CA THR A 31 3.16 -8.67 -2.91
C THR A 31 3.40 -7.86 -4.19
N LEU A 32 3.77 -6.57 -4.07
CA LEU A 32 4.09 -5.75 -5.24
C LEU A 32 5.27 -6.33 -6.01
N LEU A 33 6.34 -6.77 -5.32
CA LEU A 33 7.47 -7.48 -5.92
C LEU A 33 7.04 -8.75 -6.66
N ARG A 34 6.19 -9.57 -6.03
CA ARG A 34 5.66 -10.77 -6.66
C ARG A 34 4.83 -10.45 -7.90
N MET A 35 4.01 -9.39 -7.87
CA MET A 35 3.22 -8.97 -9.03
C MET A 35 4.11 -8.47 -10.16
N ALA A 36 5.12 -7.63 -9.85
CA ALA A 36 6.11 -7.17 -10.82
C ALA A 36 6.90 -8.33 -11.47
N ALA A 37 7.31 -9.32 -10.67
CA ALA A 37 7.97 -10.54 -11.18
C ALA A 37 7.09 -11.39 -12.09
N ARG A 38 5.76 -11.22 -12.05
CA ARG A 38 4.79 -11.83 -12.97
C ARG A 38 4.51 -10.98 -14.22
N GLY A 39 5.22 -9.87 -14.38
CA GLY A 39 5.05 -8.94 -15.49
C GLY A 39 3.85 -7.98 -15.34
N LEU A 40 3.24 -7.91 -14.15
CA LEU A 40 2.18 -6.95 -13.85
C LEU A 40 2.77 -5.60 -13.46
N ARG A 41 2.11 -4.53 -13.87
CA ARG A 41 2.49 -3.16 -13.52
C ARG A 41 1.93 -2.81 -12.16
N THR A 42 2.82 -2.40 -11.26
CA THR A 42 2.47 -1.98 -9.90
C THR A 42 2.67 -0.48 -9.72
N ALA A 43 1.84 0.11 -8.87
CA ALA A 43 1.86 1.54 -8.57
C ALA A 43 1.61 1.78 -7.08
N ILE A 44 2.10 2.92 -6.58
CA ILE A 44 1.87 3.38 -5.20
C ILE A 44 1.35 4.82 -5.21
N LEU A 45 0.34 5.08 -4.39
CA LEU A 45 -0.17 6.40 -4.07
C LEU A 45 -0.05 6.63 -2.55
N ASP A 46 0.86 7.49 -2.14
CA ASP A 46 0.95 7.98 -0.77
C ASP A 46 0.00 9.19 -0.61
N LEU A 47 -0.81 9.26 0.46
CA LEU A 47 -1.75 10.37 0.59
C LEU A 47 -1.14 11.60 1.23
N THR A 48 -0.08 11.45 2.03
CA THR A 48 0.68 12.54 2.65
C THR A 48 2.12 12.58 2.17
N GLN A 49 2.84 13.62 2.52
CA GLN A 49 4.28 13.70 2.30
C GLN A 49 5.09 13.22 3.49
N GLY A 50 4.42 12.88 4.62
CA GLY A 50 5.06 12.48 5.87
C GLY A 50 5.68 13.67 6.61
N GLU A 51 5.13 14.86 6.42
CA GLU A 51 5.68 16.13 6.88
C GLU A 51 5.55 16.36 8.38
N SER A 52 4.63 15.65 9.05
CA SER A 52 4.48 15.71 10.51
C SER A 52 5.37 14.70 11.25
N GLY A 53 6.12 13.88 10.51
CA GLY A 53 6.99 12.87 11.08
C GLY A 53 8.11 13.49 11.95
N THR A 54 8.39 12.88 13.10
CA THR A 54 9.44 13.32 14.03
C THR A 54 10.83 13.26 13.41
N ARG A 55 11.04 12.44 12.38
CA ARG A 55 12.33 12.17 11.75
C ARG A 55 12.30 12.42 10.24
N GLY A 56 13.38 13.01 9.74
CA GLY A 56 13.52 13.34 8.33
C GLY A 56 12.64 14.51 7.90
N THR A 57 12.96 15.08 6.75
CA THR A 57 12.14 16.10 6.09
C THR A 57 11.24 15.44 5.04
N ALA A 58 10.26 16.19 4.51
CA ALA A 58 9.43 15.72 3.39
C ALA A 58 10.29 15.38 2.16
N GLU A 59 11.37 16.15 1.93
CA GLU A 59 12.33 15.93 0.85
C GLU A 59 13.15 14.65 1.07
N ASP A 60 13.60 14.40 2.32
CA ASP A 60 14.29 13.15 2.67
C ASP A 60 13.38 11.97 2.37
N ARG A 61 12.16 12.00 2.89
CA ARG A 61 11.18 10.94 2.68
C ARG A 61 10.80 10.76 1.21
N ALA A 62 10.83 11.83 0.40
CA ALA A 62 10.60 11.73 -1.03
C ALA A 62 11.73 10.96 -1.75
N ARG A 63 13.00 11.24 -1.40
CA ARG A 63 14.15 10.52 -1.96
C ARG A 63 14.15 9.05 -1.55
N GLU A 64 13.85 8.79 -0.27
CA GLU A 64 13.76 7.44 0.29
C GLU A 64 12.63 6.62 -0.35
N ALA A 65 11.47 7.24 -0.55
CA ALA A 65 10.33 6.61 -1.25
C ALA A 65 10.65 6.29 -2.72
N ALA A 66 11.40 7.16 -3.40
CA ALA A 66 11.84 6.89 -4.78
C ALA A 66 12.79 5.68 -4.84
N GLU A 67 13.73 5.57 -3.90
CA GLU A 67 14.62 4.40 -3.81
C GLU A 67 13.86 3.13 -3.44
N ALA A 68 12.93 3.20 -2.48
CA ALA A 68 12.07 2.09 -2.11
C ALA A 68 11.23 1.61 -3.31
N ALA A 69 10.63 2.53 -4.08
CA ALA A 69 9.88 2.20 -5.29
C ALA A 69 10.75 1.48 -6.32
N ARG A 70 12.00 1.93 -6.51
CA ARG A 70 12.97 1.28 -7.40
C ARG A 70 13.28 -0.14 -6.93
N LEU A 71 13.51 -0.35 -5.64
CA LEU A 71 13.77 -1.66 -5.04
C LEU A 71 12.55 -2.59 -5.17
N LEU A 72 11.33 -2.07 -5.04
CA LEU A 72 10.08 -2.82 -5.21
C LEU A 72 9.72 -3.09 -6.69
N GLY A 73 10.44 -2.50 -7.64
CA GLY A 73 10.09 -2.61 -9.06
C GLY A 73 8.78 -1.93 -9.42
N VAL A 74 8.40 -0.89 -8.66
CA VAL A 74 7.17 -0.11 -8.87
C VAL A 74 7.35 0.83 -10.05
N GLY A 75 6.43 0.76 -11.02
CA GLY A 75 6.50 1.54 -12.25
C GLY A 75 6.07 3.00 -12.08
N TRP A 76 5.27 3.30 -11.05
CA TRP A 76 4.77 4.65 -10.76
C TRP A 76 4.51 4.81 -9.26
N ARG A 77 5.00 5.92 -8.70
CA ARG A 77 4.70 6.35 -7.33
C ARG A 77 4.51 7.85 -7.27
N GLN A 78 3.48 8.29 -6.55
CA GLN A 78 3.20 9.70 -6.30
C GLN A 78 2.74 9.89 -4.86
N ALA A 79 3.03 11.04 -4.28
CA ALA A 79 2.40 11.50 -3.05
C ALA A 79 1.38 12.61 -3.36
N LEU A 80 0.25 12.62 -2.65
CA LEU A 80 -0.64 13.75 -2.56
C LEU A 80 -0.14 14.73 -1.49
N ASP A 81 -0.93 15.75 -1.25
CA ASP A 81 -0.69 16.86 -0.31
C ASP A 81 -1.71 16.87 0.84
N LEU A 82 -2.24 15.71 1.24
CA LEU A 82 -3.12 15.67 2.38
C LEU A 82 -2.33 15.87 3.67
N PRO A 83 -2.90 16.54 4.69
CA PRO A 83 -2.16 16.85 5.91
C PRO A 83 -1.87 15.58 6.71
N ASP A 84 -0.59 15.34 6.99
CA ASP A 84 -0.10 14.20 7.78
C ASP A 84 -0.56 14.32 9.25
N GLY A 85 -1.18 13.28 9.77
CA GLY A 85 -1.79 13.24 11.10
C GLY A 85 -3.20 13.86 11.17
N ALA A 86 -3.71 14.40 10.06
CA ALA A 86 -5.01 15.08 10.00
C ALA A 86 -5.75 14.83 8.67
N ILE A 87 -5.62 13.63 8.12
CA ILE A 87 -6.37 13.24 6.92
C ILE A 87 -7.86 13.25 7.20
N GLU A 88 -8.62 13.89 6.32
CA GLU A 88 -10.09 13.92 6.40
C GLU A 88 -10.72 13.15 5.24
N ASN A 89 -11.80 12.42 5.55
CA ASN A 89 -12.64 11.78 4.52
C ASN A 89 -13.62 12.79 3.91
N SER A 90 -13.12 13.83 3.27
CA SER A 90 -13.91 14.86 2.58
C SER A 90 -14.16 14.50 1.12
N LEU A 91 -15.17 15.12 0.50
CA LEU A 91 -15.42 14.97 -0.94
C LEU A 91 -14.22 15.46 -1.78
N GLU A 92 -13.60 16.56 -1.36
CA GLU A 92 -12.41 17.09 -2.02
C GLU A 92 -11.29 16.08 -2.08
N ASN A 93 -10.95 15.46 -0.94
CA ASN A 93 -9.88 14.46 -0.85
C ASN A 93 -10.23 13.19 -1.64
N ARG A 94 -11.52 12.75 -1.63
CA ARG A 94 -11.95 11.65 -2.51
C ARG A 94 -11.73 11.99 -3.97
N LEU A 95 -12.04 13.20 -4.41
CA LEU A 95 -11.86 13.62 -5.80
C LEU A 95 -10.38 13.69 -6.21
N LYS A 96 -9.45 14.02 -5.30
CA LYS A 96 -8.01 13.90 -5.57
C LYS A 96 -7.65 12.45 -5.92
N ILE A 97 -8.09 11.48 -5.12
CA ILE A 97 -7.86 10.05 -5.36
C ILE A 97 -8.58 9.56 -6.63
N VAL A 98 -9.82 10.01 -6.87
CA VAL A 98 -10.59 9.66 -8.08
C VAL A 98 -9.85 10.03 -9.36
N ARG A 99 -9.20 11.20 -9.41
CA ARG A 99 -8.39 11.61 -10.56
C ARG A 99 -7.28 10.61 -10.84
N ILE A 100 -6.54 10.20 -9.80
CA ILE A 100 -5.47 9.20 -9.91
C ILE A 100 -6.02 7.83 -10.35
N LEU A 101 -7.11 7.36 -9.75
CA LEU A 101 -7.73 6.09 -10.10
C LEU A 101 -8.13 6.04 -11.59
N ARG A 102 -8.63 7.15 -12.13
CA ARG A 102 -9.02 7.25 -13.54
C ARG A 102 -7.84 7.36 -14.50
N GLN A 103 -6.72 7.90 -14.04
CA GLN A 103 -5.47 7.97 -14.82
C GLN A 103 -4.74 6.62 -14.81
N VAL A 104 -4.53 6.05 -13.63
CA VAL A 104 -3.77 4.80 -13.43
C VAL A 104 -4.58 3.58 -13.85
N ARG A 105 -5.91 3.62 -13.74
CA ARG A 105 -6.88 2.57 -14.11
C ARG A 105 -6.55 1.19 -13.52
N PRO A 106 -6.31 1.07 -12.21
CA PRO A 106 -5.90 -0.20 -11.61
C PRO A 106 -7.03 -1.23 -11.66
N ARG A 107 -6.69 -2.49 -11.91
CA ARG A 107 -7.62 -3.62 -11.74
C ARG A 107 -7.84 -3.94 -10.27
N VAL A 108 -6.75 -3.90 -9.47
CA VAL A 108 -6.78 -4.17 -8.03
C VAL A 108 -6.28 -2.94 -7.28
N VAL A 109 -6.99 -2.56 -6.21
CA VAL A 109 -6.55 -1.54 -5.26
C VAL A 109 -6.30 -2.21 -3.91
N ILE A 110 -5.14 -1.93 -3.31
CA ILE A 110 -4.78 -2.33 -1.96
C ILE A 110 -4.94 -1.09 -1.07
N LEU A 111 -5.74 -1.20 -0.02
CA LEU A 111 -5.97 -0.15 0.98
C LEU A 111 -5.45 -0.60 2.35
N PRO A 112 -5.17 0.31 3.27
CA PRO A 112 -4.95 -0.03 4.67
C PRO A 112 -6.16 -0.75 5.26
N TYR A 113 -5.92 -1.68 6.20
CA TYR A 113 -6.99 -2.31 6.95
C TYR A 113 -7.69 -1.27 7.84
N TRP A 114 -9.01 -1.35 7.95
CA TRP A 114 -9.84 -0.32 8.61
C TRP A 114 -9.72 -0.27 10.14
N GLN A 115 -9.17 -1.32 10.77
CA GLN A 115 -8.79 -1.32 12.18
C GLN A 115 -7.29 -1.11 12.27
N ALA A 116 -6.86 0.08 12.62
CA ALA A 116 -5.47 0.44 12.65
C ALA A 116 -5.13 1.29 13.88
N ARG A 117 -3.88 1.18 14.35
CA ARG A 117 -3.38 2.01 15.46
C ARG A 117 -3.30 3.48 15.09
N HIS A 118 -2.89 3.77 13.85
CA HIS A 118 -2.76 5.14 13.38
C HIS A 118 -4.10 5.64 12.86
N PRO A 119 -4.60 6.81 13.31
CA PRO A 119 -5.89 7.34 12.87
C PRO A 119 -5.99 7.48 11.36
N ASP A 120 -4.93 7.99 10.70
CA ASP A 120 -4.90 8.19 9.26
C ASP A 120 -5.13 6.89 8.48
N HIS A 121 -4.57 5.75 8.93
CA HIS A 121 -4.77 4.47 8.26
C HIS A 121 -6.24 4.06 8.23
N ALA A 122 -6.95 4.23 9.36
CA ALA A 122 -8.37 3.92 9.44
C ALA A 122 -9.21 4.84 8.53
N ILE A 123 -8.83 6.12 8.46
CA ILE A 123 -9.50 7.09 7.59
C ILE A 123 -9.22 6.77 6.12
N VAL A 124 -7.98 6.46 5.76
CA VAL A 124 -7.58 6.12 4.38
C VAL A 124 -8.28 4.85 3.88
N ALA A 125 -8.54 3.88 4.75
CA ALA A 125 -9.33 2.71 4.40
C ALA A 125 -10.73 3.08 3.87
N THR A 126 -11.41 4.02 4.53
CA THR A 126 -12.75 4.49 4.14
C THR A 126 -12.68 5.46 2.96
N LEU A 127 -11.78 6.43 3.03
CA LEU A 127 -11.54 7.44 1.99
C LEU A 127 -11.22 6.78 0.63
N GLY A 128 -10.30 5.82 0.63
CA GLY A 128 -9.91 5.08 -0.56
C GLY A 128 -11.03 4.21 -1.12
N TYR A 129 -11.80 3.54 -0.26
CA TYR A 129 -12.97 2.76 -0.66
C TYR A 129 -14.03 3.61 -1.34
N GLU A 130 -14.39 4.74 -0.74
CA GLU A 130 -15.38 5.67 -1.30
C GLU A 130 -14.89 6.34 -2.58
N ALA A 131 -13.59 6.65 -2.68
CA ALA A 131 -12.98 7.13 -3.91
C ALA A 131 -13.06 6.10 -5.04
N CYS A 132 -12.82 4.81 -4.76
CA CYS A 132 -12.99 3.72 -5.71
C CYS A 132 -14.44 3.60 -6.21
N PHE A 133 -15.42 3.82 -5.32
CA PHE A 133 -16.83 3.86 -5.73
C PHE A 133 -17.11 5.05 -6.65
N LEU A 134 -16.72 6.26 -6.23
CA LEU A 134 -16.94 7.49 -7.00
C LEU A 134 -16.25 7.46 -8.35
N SER A 135 -15.07 6.85 -8.47
CA SER A 135 -14.28 6.79 -9.71
C SER A 135 -15.01 6.06 -10.84
N GLY A 136 -15.96 5.18 -10.51
CA GLY A 136 -16.81 4.48 -11.48
C GLY A 136 -18.05 5.26 -11.93
N LEU A 137 -18.37 6.40 -11.30
CA LEU A 137 -19.59 7.17 -11.62
C LEU A 137 -19.35 8.13 -12.79
N SER A 138 -20.14 7.98 -13.86
CA SER A 138 -20.02 8.83 -15.07
C SER A 138 -20.29 10.32 -14.84
N LYS A 139 -21.13 10.64 -13.83
CA LYS A 139 -21.49 12.03 -13.49
C LYS A 139 -20.44 12.74 -12.62
N VAL A 140 -19.42 12.05 -12.16
CA VAL A 140 -18.30 12.68 -11.46
C VAL A 140 -17.30 13.18 -12.51
N GLU A 141 -17.21 14.49 -12.67
CA GLU A 141 -16.37 15.11 -13.69
C GLU A 141 -14.92 15.26 -13.20
N THR A 142 -13.96 14.69 -13.92
CA THR A 142 -12.53 14.79 -13.61
C THR A 142 -11.67 15.02 -14.85
N GLY A 143 -12.28 15.15 -16.03
CA GLY A 143 -11.57 15.23 -17.31
C GLY A 143 -11.09 13.87 -17.85
N ALA A 144 -11.29 12.79 -17.09
CA ALA A 144 -10.93 11.43 -17.50
C ALA A 144 -12.16 10.49 -17.47
N PRO A 145 -12.21 9.46 -18.35
CA PRO A 145 -13.32 8.52 -18.37
C PRO A 145 -13.48 7.77 -17.05
N PRO A 146 -14.70 7.35 -16.69
CA PRO A 146 -14.95 6.55 -15.49
C PRO A 146 -14.09 5.28 -15.48
N HIS A 147 -13.64 4.92 -14.28
CA HIS A 147 -12.96 3.66 -14.04
C HIS A 147 -13.31 3.15 -12.64
N ARG A 148 -13.76 1.93 -12.52
CA ARG A 148 -13.98 1.27 -11.24
C ARG A 148 -13.02 0.09 -11.12
N PRO A 149 -12.16 0.05 -10.09
CA PRO A 149 -11.33 -1.12 -9.81
C PRO A 149 -12.21 -2.37 -9.68
N PHE A 150 -11.74 -3.48 -10.22
CA PHE A 150 -12.47 -4.75 -10.13
C PHE A 150 -12.46 -5.29 -8.71
N LYS A 151 -11.37 -5.09 -7.96
CA LYS A 151 -11.19 -5.63 -6.62
C LYS A 151 -10.53 -4.61 -5.69
N ILE A 152 -11.03 -4.54 -4.46
CA ILE A 152 -10.42 -3.83 -3.35
C ILE A 152 -10.04 -4.86 -2.31
N ILE A 153 -8.79 -4.83 -1.85
CA ILE A 153 -8.27 -5.68 -0.79
C ILE A 153 -7.59 -4.81 0.27
N TYR A 154 -7.47 -5.32 1.48
CA TYR A 154 -6.96 -4.57 2.61
C TYR A 154 -5.74 -5.26 3.19
N ALA A 155 -4.66 -4.50 3.39
CA ALA A 155 -3.42 -4.93 4.01
C ALA A 155 -3.34 -4.37 5.44
N SER A 156 -3.02 -5.21 6.41
CA SER A 156 -2.95 -4.83 7.83
C SER A 156 -1.57 -4.33 8.20
N LEU A 157 -1.54 -3.30 9.07
CA LEU A 157 -0.34 -2.83 9.76
C LEU A 157 -0.62 -2.78 11.26
N TYR A 158 0.13 -3.55 12.04
CA TYR A 158 0.04 -3.65 13.49
C TYR A 158 -1.33 -4.11 14.05
N ALA A 159 -2.20 -4.67 13.23
CA ALA A 159 -3.42 -5.31 13.70
C ALA A 159 -3.35 -6.81 13.35
N ASP A 160 -3.65 -7.65 14.34
CA ASP A 160 -3.86 -9.07 14.09
C ASP A 160 -5.15 -9.26 13.31
N VAL A 161 -5.04 -9.89 12.15
CA VAL A 161 -6.19 -10.12 11.27
C VAL A 161 -6.32 -11.61 10.95
N ARG A 162 -7.56 -12.08 10.85
CA ARG A 162 -7.82 -13.35 10.18
C ARG A 162 -7.86 -13.09 8.67
N PRO A 163 -6.81 -13.43 7.92
CA PRO A 163 -6.77 -13.13 6.51
C PRO A 163 -7.81 -13.94 5.74
N THR A 164 -8.35 -13.36 4.68
CA THR A 164 -9.16 -14.10 3.71
C THR A 164 -8.29 -14.87 2.72
N PHE A 165 -7.09 -14.38 2.49
CA PHE A 165 -6.03 -15.08 1.74
C PHE A 165 -4.65 -14.49 2.10
N VAL A 166 -3.62 -15.22 1.75
CA VAL A 166 -2.22 -14.84 1.96
C VAL A 166 -1.51 -14.89 0.61
N VAL A 167 -0.64 -13.91 0.37
CA VAL A 167 0.25 -13.92 -0.79
C VAL A 167 1.62 -14.45 -0.35
N ASP A 168 2.10 -15.53 -0.98
CA ASP A 168 3.43 -16.07 -0.75
C ASP A 168 4.50 -15.09 -1.24
N ILE A 169 5.30 -14.59 -0.30
CA ILE A 169 6.41 -13.67 -0.54
C ILE A 169 7.77 -14.28 -0.18
N THR A 170 7.85 -15.59 -0.07
CA THR A 170 9.06 -16.31 0.38
C THR A 170 10.31 -15.89 -0.38
N ARG A 171 10.19 -15.66 -1.68
CA ARG A 171 11.33 -15.24 -2.53
C ARG A 171 11.64 -13.75 -2.46
N PHE A 172 10.77 -12.96 -1.84
CA PHE A 172 10.80 -11.49 -1.89
C PHE A 172 11.00 -10.85 -0.52
N ILE A 173 11.01 -11.62 0.57
CA ILE A 173 11.10 -11.08 1.93
C ILE A 173 12.34 -10.22 2.15
N ASP A 174 13.48 -10.64 1.64
CA ASP A 174 14.74 -9.90 1.79
C ASP A 174 14.70 -8.58 1.01
N GLN A 175 14.15 -8.60 -0.22
CA GLN A 175 14.04 -7.40 -1.05
C GLN A 175 12.99 -6.44 -0.51
N ARG A 176 11.86 -6.95 0.03
CA ARG A 176 10.88 -6.15 0.78
C ARG A 176 11.54 -5.45 1.96
N HIS A 177 12.33 -6.17 2.74
CA HIS A 177 13.07 -5.59 3.88
C HIS A 177 14.05 -4.51 3.42
N GLN A 178 14.81 -4.74 2.35
CA GLN A 178 15.70 -3.73 1.77
C GLN A 178 14.94 -2.46 1.35
N ALA A 179 13.75 -2.60 0.75
CA ALA A 179 12.92 -1.46 0.39
C ALA A 179 12.44 -0.68 1.62
N LEU A 180 12.06 -1.36 2.70
CA LEU A 180 11.72 -0.72 3.97
C LEU A 180 12.92 0.03 4.55
N MET A 181 14.12 -0.57 4.52
CA MET A 181 15.35 0.03 5.03
C MET A 181 15.89 1.18 4.14
N ALA A 182 15.30 1.43 2.97
CA ALA A 182 15.60 2.61 2.19
C ALA A 182 15.20 3.92 2.92
N TYR A 183 14.24 3.85 3.85
CA TYR A 183 13.83 4.96 4.71
C TYR A 183 14.79 5.17 5.88
N LYS A 184 16.02 5.56 5.56
CA LYS A 184 17.11 5.74 6.54
C LYS A 184 16.77 6.78 7.60
N SER A 185 16.04 7.85 7.22
CA SER A 185 15.60 8.87 8.16
C SER A 185 14.72 8.28 9.26
N GLN A 186 13.92 7.24 8.94
CA GLN A 186 12.99 6.61 9.87
C GLN A 186 13.65 5.50 10.69
N TYR A 187 14.50 4.68 10.08
CA TYR A 187 14.96 3.42 10.65
C TYR A 187 16.45 3.38 11.03
N ALA A 188 17.32 4.18 10.40
CA ALA A 188 18.76 4.15 10.69
C ALA A 188 19.24 5.18 11.72
N ASN A 189 18.47 6.22 12.02
CA ASN A 189 18.92 7.28 12.92
C ASN A 189 18.60 6.97 14.38
N GLN A 190 19.59 6.48 15.13
CA GLN A 190 19.46 6.14 16.56
C GLN A 190 19.41 7.35 17.51
N GLN A 191 19.68 8.57 17.05
CA GLN A 191 19.88 9.74 17.93
C GLN A 191 18.61 10.51 18.27
N ALA A 192 17.51 10.31 17.61
CA ALA A 192 16.29 11.07 17.85
C ALA A 192 15.24 10.22 18.57
N GLY A 193 15.16 10.36 19.92
CA GLY A 193 13.95 10.03 20.68
C GLY A 193 13.67 8.56 20.92
N SER A 194 14.60 7.97 21.57
CA SER A 194 14.50 6.87 22.55
C SER A 194 13.43 5.76 22.41
N ALA A 195 12.27 5.90 23.03
CA ALA A 195 11.39 4.76 23.33
C ALA A 195 10.38 4.40 22.23
N LEU A 196 10.15 5.29 21.26
CA LEU A 196 9.19 5.08 20.16
C LEU A 196 9.82 4.44 18.94
N PHE A 197 11.14 4.46 18.83
CA PHE A 197 11.87 3.97 17.65
C PHE A 197 12.72 2.78 18.03
N VAL A 198 12.40 1.66 17.43
CA VAL A 198 13.12 0.40 17.64
C VAL A 198 14.38 0.32 16.79
N PRO A 199 15.43 -0.40 17.23
CA PRO A 199 16.62 -0.66 16.42
C PRO A 199 16.30 -1.36 15.09
N GLU A 200 17.15 -1.18 14.08
CA GLU A 200 17.02 -1.82 12.77
C GLU A 200 16.85 -3.34 12.87
N GLU A 201 17.61 -3.98 13.75
CA GLU A 201 17.55 -5.42 13.97
C GLU A 201 16.15 -5.87 14.44
N GLU A 202 15.54 -5.11 15.35
CA GLU A 202 14.19 -5.40 15.84
C GLU A 202 13.13 -5.19 14.76
N ILE A 203 13.30 -4.20 13.88
CA ILE A 203 12.43 -4.00 12.72
C ILE A 203 12.50 -5.21 11.78
N ARG A 204 13.71 -5.71 11.55
CA ARG A 204 13.92 -6.92 10.77
C ARG A 204 13.21 -8.12 11.41
N GLU A 205 13.46 -8.36 12.69
CA GLU A 205 12.83 -9.47 13.42
C GLU A 205 11.31 -9.41 13.33
N ARG A 206 10.71 -8.25 13.59
CA ARG A 206 9.25 -8.05 13.48
C ARG A 206 8.74 -8.34 12.07
N THR A 207 9.38 -7.79 11.06
CA THR A 207 8.98 -7.98 9.65
C THR A 207 9.01 -9.45 9.26
N TYR A 208 10.05 -10.19 9.67
CA TYR A 208 10.18 -11.61 9.35
C TYR A 208 9.25 -12.48 10.20
N ALA A 209 9.06 -12.14 11.49
CA ALA A 209 8.16 -12.87 12.38
C ALA A 209 6.71 -12.76 11.91
N GLU A 210 6.25 -11.57 11.54
CA GLU A 210 4.90 -11.35 10.99
C GLU A 210 4.69 -12.13 9.69
N ALA A 211 5.62 -11.97 8.73
CA ALA A 211 5.54 -12.70 7.47
C ALA A 211 5.61 -14.23 7.67
N ARG A 212 6.36 -14.70 8.68
CA ARG A 212 6.43 -16.12 9.05
C ARG A 212 5.10 -16.60 9.63
N HIS A 213 4.49 -15.82 10.53
CA HIS A 213 3.20 -16.14 11.12
C HIS A 213 2.14 -16.37 10.04
N TYR A 214 1.95 -15.39 9.15
CA TYR A 214 0.95 -15.52 8.09
C TYR A 214 1.32 -16.54 7.02
N GLY A 215 2.60 -16.74 6.77
CA GLY A 215 3.08 -17.79 5.87
C GLY A 215 2.71 -19.19 6.38
N LEU A 216 2.81 -19.43 7.70
CA LEU A 216 2.41 -20.70 8.32
C LEU A 216 0.92 -21.02 8.10
N LEU A 217 0.05 -20.01 8.15
CA LEU A 217 -1.39 -20.20 7.95
C LEU A 217 -1.72 -20.65 6.51
N ALA A 218 -0.88 -20.35 5.55
CA ALA A 218 -1.07 -20.69 4.14
C ALA A 218 -0.11 -21.77 3.63
N GLY A 219 0.66 -22.43 4.53
CA GLY A 219 1.59 -23.49 4.14
C GLY A 219 2.83 -23.01 3.37
N VAL A 220 3.21 -21.73 3.47
CA VAL A 220 4.41 -21.15 2.85
C VAL A 220 5.37 -20.60 3.91
N ARG A 221 6.62 -20.34 3.51
CA ARG A 221 7.61 -19.86 4.48
C ARG A 221 7.34 -18.44 4.97
N TYR A 222 7.04 -17.52 4.05
CA TYR A 222 6.71 -16.12 4.34
C TYR A 222 5.50 -15.68 3.51
N GLY A 223 4.54 -15.01 4.14
CA GLY A 223 3.32 -14.54 3.51
C GLY A 223 2.91 -13.15 3.95
N GLU A 224 2.24 -12.43 3.09
CA GLU A 224 1.55 -11.18 3.41
C GLU A 224 0.04 -11.42 3.48
N PRO A 225 -0.61 -11.01 4.59
CA PRO A 225 -2.02 -11.24 4.82
C PRO A 225 -2.87 -10.18 4.12
N PHE A 226 -4.00 -10.62 3.56
CA PHE A 226 -5.01 -9.72 3.01
C PHE A 226 -6.40 -10.07 3.48
N VAL A 227 -7.22 -9.03 3.64
CA VAL A 227 -8.65 -9.16 3.91
C VAL A 227 -9.42 -8.61 2.72
N GLN A 228 -10.43 -9.33 2.27
CA GLN A 228 -11.43 -8.84 1.33
C GLN A 228 -12.82 -8.88 1.98
N LYS A 229 -13.67 -7.92 1.62
CA LYS A 229 -15.05 -7.85 2.15
C LYS A 229 -15.99 -8.79 1.43
N GLU A 230 -15.75 -9.03 0.14
CA GLU A 230 -16.60 -9.86 -0.70
C GLU A 230 -16.26 -11.34 -0.55
N VAL A 231 -17.29 -12.17 -0.57
CA VAL A 231 -17.12 -13.62 -0.62
C VAL A 231 -16.50 -14.03 -1.96
N GLY A 232 -15.53 -14.93 -1.93
CA GLY A 232 -14.92 -15.47 -3.14
C GLY A 232 -15.89 -16.38 -3.91
N LEU A 233 -16.02 -16.14 -5.21
CA LEU A 233 -16.73 -17.05 -6.11
C LEU A 233 -15.74 -18.12 -6.61
N VAL A 234 -16.08 -19.39 -6.41
CA VAL A 234 -15.30 -20.55 -6.86
C VAL A 234 -16.15 -21.34 -7.83
N ASP A 235 -15.66 -21.50 -9.04
CA ASP A 235 -16.29 -22.28 -10.10
C ASP A 235 -15.87 -23.77 -10.03
N ASP A 236 -14.60 -24.02 -9.73
CA ASP A 236 -14.00 -25.36 -9.63
C ASP A 236 -13.31 -25.55 -8.28
N LEU A 237 -13.85 -26.42 -7.43
CA LEU A 237 -13.31 -26.70 -6.09
C LEU A 237 -11.91 -27.34 -6.14
N THR A 238 -11.55 -28.01 -7.24
CA THR A 238 -10.24 -28.65 -7.39
C THR A 238 -9.10 -27.65 -7.59
N LEU A 239 -9.43 -26.38 -7.90
CA LEU A 239 -8.49 -25.29 -8.07
C LEU A 239 -8.24 -24.47 -6.80
N LEU A 240 -8.80 -24.88 -5.65
CA LEU A 240 -8.50 -24.22 -4.38
C LEU A 240 -7.00 -24.34 -4.05
N PRO A 241 -6.31 -23.23 -3.78
CA PRO A 241 -4.85 -23.20 -3.80
C PRO A 241 -4.19 -23.68 -2.52
N VAL A 242 -4.96 -23.99 -1.46
CA VAL A 242 -4.42 -24.36 -0.15
C VAL A 242 -4.75 -25.81 0.18
N GLN A 243 -3.74 -26.55 0.56
CA GLN A 243 -3.87 -27.93 1.02
C GLN A 243 -4.40 -27.97 2.45
N SER A 244 -5.37 -28.88 2.73
CA SER A 244 -5.96 -29.03 4.06
C SER A 244 -5.11 -29.88 5.02
N LEU A 245 -4.26 -30.77 4.49
CA LEU A 245 -3.42 -31.74 5.24
C LEU A 245 -2.02 -31.83 4.64
#